data_5b0d223891a51574047261319da99439
#
_entry.id   5b0d223891a51574047261319da99439
#
_cell.length_a   1.000
_cell.length_b   1.000
_cell.length_c   1.000
_cell.angle_alpha   90.00
_cell.angle_beta   90.00
_cell.angle_gamma   90.00
#
_symmetry.space_group_name_H-M   'P 1'
#
loop_
_entity.id
_entity.type
_entity.pdbx_description
1 polymer ?
#
loop_
_entity_poly.entity_id
_entity_poly.type
_entity_poly.pdbx_seq_one_letter_code
_entity_poly.pdbx_strand_id
1 'polypeptide(L)'
;LFRYNMNDLVEVGGSFYKTPTVHMVSKVNGIVSMTGEKLYEPQFIDAVHKAEDLMGIKTKFFVGFADVRESKYHFYYEFVDEDVDQQTADEFTKVVDRKLQEINNEYESKRSSFRLKEPQAHILLSNAYSRFKAACLRDGFRDGQFKFNLLMQDDMRRRKFDQIERQDTL
;
A
#
# COMPACT_ATOMS: atom_id res chain seq x y z
N LEU A 1 -13.58 20.63 -22.01
CA LEU A 1 -12.66 20.51 -20.88
C LEU A 1 -11.26 20.85 -21.40
N PHE A 2 -10.78 22.06 -21.11
CA PHE A 2 -9.46 22.52 -21.53
C PHE A 2 -8.51 22.40 -20.34
N ARG A 3 -7.36 21.70 -20.50
CA ARG A 3 -6.35 21.48 -19.43
C ARG A 3 -6.91 20.83 -18.15
N TYR A 4 -7.83 19.91 -18.29
CA TYR A 4 -8.34 19.15 -17.15
C TYR A 4 -7.23 18.22 -16.62
N ASN A 5 -6.86 18.39 -15.36
CA ASN A 5 -5.91 17.51 -14.70
C ASN A 5 -6.61 16.20 -14.32
N MET A 6 -6.23 15.11 -14.98
CA MET A 6 -6.77 13.76 -14.71
C MET A 6 -6.03 13.03 -13.57
N ASN A 7 -4.98 13.66 -13.02
CA ASN A 7 -4.09 13.04 -12.02
C ASN A 7 -3.47 11.72 -12.51
N ASP A 8 -3.14 11.65 -13.78
CA ASP A 8 -2.44 10.51 -14.35
C ASP A 8 -0.93 10.81 -14.44
N LEU A 9 -0.10 9.88 -13.94
CA LEU A 9 1.34 9.87 -14.12
C LEU A 9 1.64 9.05 -15.38
N VAL A 10 2.32 9.67 -16.34
CA VAL A 10 2.69 9.03 -17.60
C VAL A 10 4.18 9.14 -17.84
N GLU A 11 4.74 8.13 -18.47
CA GLU A 11 6.12 8.11 -18.97
C GLU A 11 6.13 8.27 -20.48
N VAL A 12 7.07 9.07 -20.98
CA VAL A 12 7.26 9.22 -22.43
C VAL A 12 8.16 8.09 -22.93
N GLY A 13 7.56 7.14 -23.67
CA GLY A 13 8.24 5.92 -24.14
C GLY A 13 8.87 6.02 -25.51
N GLY A 14 8.61 7.10 -26.27
CA GLY A 14 9.12 7.26 -27.64
C GLY A 14 8.29 8.23 -28.46
N SER A 15 8.35 8.11 -29.80
CA SER A 15 7.57 8.98 -30.69
C SER A 15 6.98 8.17 -31.84
N PHE A 16 5.72 8.45 -32.17
CA PHE A 16 5.10 8.05 -33.40
C PHE A 16 5.07 9.26 -34.34
N TYR A 17 5.90 9.24 -35.36
CA TYR A 17 6.25 10.43 -36.17
C TYR A 17 6.79 11.57 -35.27
N LYS A 18 6.06 12.69 -35.18
CA LYS A 18 6.40 13.86 -34.36
C LYS A 18 5.61 13.92 -33.05
N THR A 19 4.78 12.91 -32.76
CA THR A 19 3.94 12.87 -31.57
C THR A 19 4.57 11.95 -30.54
N PRO A 20 4.82 12.39 -29.29
CA PRO A 20 5.31 11.52 -28.24
C PRO A 20 4.29 10.43 -27.92
N THR A 21 4.76 9.20 -27.73
CA THR A 21 3.96 8.12 -27.16
C THR A 21 4.12 8.11 -25.65
N VAL A 22 3.03 7.84 -24.94
CA VAL A 22 3.04 7.82 -23.47
C VAL A 22 2.53 6.47 -22.96
N HIS A 23 3.17 5.97 -21.91
CA HIS A 23 2.69 4.84 -21.13
C HIS A 23 2.11 5.36 -19.82
N MET A 24 0.93 4.90 -19.44
CA MET A 24 0.38 5.20 -18.12
C MET A 24 1.13 4.41 -17.06
N VAL A 25 1.73 5.11 -16.09
CA VAL A 25 2.45 4.50 -14.98
C VAL A 25 1.51 4.30 -13.79
N SER A 26 0.81 5.36 -13.36
CA SER A 26 -0.13 5.29 -12.24
C SER A 26 -1.05 6.51 -12.21
N LYS A 27 -1.99 6.52 -11.28
CA LYS A 27 -2.67 7.76 -10.87
C LYS A 27 -1.91 8.44 -9.73
N VAL A 28 -1.83 9.77 -9.76
CA VAL A 28 -1.19 10.57 -8.70
C VAL A 28 -1.83 10.33 -7.32
N ASN A 29 -3.07 9.84 -7.27
CA ASN A 29 -3.75 9.45 -6.03
C ASN A 29 -3.13 8.23 -5.31
N GLY A 30 -2.19 7.51 -5.93
CA GLY A 30 -1.40 6.45 -5.31
C GLY A 30 -0.06 6.93 -4.74
N ILE A 31 0.07 8.23 -4.44
CA ILE A 31 1.25 8.79 -3.77
C ILE A 31 0.85 9.16 -2.35
N VAL A 32 1.64 8.70 -1.39
CA VAL A 32 1.49 9.05 0.02
C VAL A 32 2.77 9.72 0.51
N SER A 33 2.62 10.76 1.31
CA SER A 33 3.73 11.47 1.95
C SER A 33 3.32 11.93 3.35
N MET A 34 4.06 11.54 4.37
CA MET A 34 3.82 11.94 5.77
C MET A 34 4.87 12.92 6.26
N THR A 35 6.15 12.62 5.99
CA THR A 35 7.29 13.38 6.51
C THR A 35 8.14 14.01 5.40
N GLY A 36 7.58 14.04 4.18
CA GLY A 36 8.19 14.57 2.97
C GLY A 36 8.79 13.52 2.04
N GLU A 37 8.69 12.22 2.40
CA GLU A 37 8.88 11.13 1.46
C GLU A 37 7.70 11.09 0.50
N LYS A 38 7.94 10.65 -0.72
CA LYS A 38 6.89 10.36 -1.70
C LYS A 38 6.93 8.87 -1.99
N LEU A 39 6.09 8.13 -1.27
CA LEU A 39 5.96 6.70 -1.51
C LEU A 39 4.86 6.45 -2.54
N TYR A 40 5.21 5.77 -3.60
CA TYR A 40 4.32 5.43 -4.70
C TYR A 40 3.75 4.02 -4.52
N GLU A 41 2.47 3.83 -4.83
CA GLU A 41 1.82 2.52 -4.76
C GLU A 41 2.58 1.42 -5.54
N PRO A 42 3.11 1.63 -6.77
CA PRO A 42 3.92 0.61 -7.44
C PRO A 42 5.18 0.21 -6.68
N GLN A 43 5.81 1.14 -5.94
CA GLN A 43 6.98 0.82 -5.12
C GLN A 43 6.60 -0.07 -3.94
N PHE A 44 5.45 0.20 -3.31
CA PHE A 44 4.94 -0.64 -2.23
C PHE A 44 4.61 -2.05 -2.73
N ILE A 45 3.94 -2.17 -3.87
CA ILE A 45 3.63 -3.45 -4.51
C ILE A 45 4.90 -4.24 -4.82
N ASP A 46 5.90 -3.59 -5.45
CA ASP A 46 7.19 -4.23 -5.77
C ASP A 46 7.94 -4.70 -4.52
N ALA A 47 7.93 -3.90 -3.44
CA ALA A 47 8.55 -4.26 -2.18
C ALA A 47 7.89 -5.48 -1.52
N VAL A 48 6.55 -5.57 -1.55
CA VAL A 48 5.81 -6.73 -1.05
C VAL A 48 6.14 -7.97 -1.86
N HIS A 49 6.11 -7.92 -3.19
CA HIS A 49 6.44 -9.07 -4.05
C HIS A 49 7.88 -9.54 -3.85
N LYS A 50 8.83 -8.62 -3.68
CA LYS A 50 10.22 -8.99 -3.35
C LYS A 50 10.35 -9.66 -1.98
N ALA A 51 9.56 -9.22 -0.99
CA ALA A 51 9.53 -9.87 0.31
C ALA A 51 8.92 -11.28 0.23
N GLU A 52 7.85 -11.45 -0.55
CA GLU A 52 7.26 -12.77 -0.84
C GLU A 52 8.28 -13.76 -1.41
N ASP A 53 9.05 -13.31 -2.41
CA ASP A 53 10.03 -14.17 -3.07
C ASP A 53 11.23 -14.49 -2.16
N LEU A 54 11.66 -13.55 -1.31
CA LEU A 54 12.76 -13.76 -0.38
C LEU A 54 12.41 -14.69 0.78
N MET A 55 11.18 -14.59 1.29
CA MET A 55 10.76 -15.36 2.47
C MET A 55 9.99 -16.64 2.11
N GLY A 56 9.62 -16.82 0.84
CA GLY A 56 8.77 -17.94 0.41
C GLY A 56 7.34 -17.87 0.93
N ILE A 57 6.90 -16.70 1.41
CA ILE A 57 5.56 -16.45 1.94
C ILE A 57 4.77 -15.70 0.88
N LYS A 58 3.50 -16.08 0.68
CA LYS A 58 2.63 -15.41 -0.31
C LYS A 58 1.44 -14.75 0.36
N THR A 59 1.06 -13.59 -0.17
CA THR A 59 -0.14 -12.85 0.26
C THR A 59 -1.28 -13.07 -0.74
N LYS A 60 -2.51 -13.23 -0.25
CA LYS A 60 -3.74 -13.17 -1.05
C LYS A 60 -4.16 -11.73 -1.32
N PHE A 61 -3.93 -10.87 -0.32
CA PHE A 61 -4.25 -9.46 -0.37
C PHE A 61 -3.35 -8.68 0.59
N PHE A 62 -3.03 -7.45 0.23
CA PHE A 62 -2.31 -6.52 1.10
C PHE A 62 -2.71 -5.08 0.84
N VAL A 63 -2.54 -4.23 1.83
CA VAL A 63 -2.78 -2.79 1.74
C VAL A 63 -1.94 -2.03 2.75
N GLY A 64 -1.47 -0.83 2.37
CA GLY A 64 -0.71 0.06 3.23
C GLY A 64 -1.49 1.34 3.55
N PHE A 65 -1.45 1.73 4.81
CA PHE A 65 -2.00 3.01 5.28
C PHE A 65 -0.93 3.86 5.94
N ALA A 66 -0.89 5.14 5.56
CA ALA A 66 -0.06 6.12 6.24
C ALA A 66 -0.81 6.73 7.42
N ASP A 67 -0.26 6.62 8.62
CA ASP A 67 -0.71 7.34 9.79
C ASP A 67 0.18 8.57 10.04
N VAL A 68 -0.32 9.74 9.66
CA VAL A 68 0.40 11.01 9.80
C VAL A 68 0.64 11.36 11.27
N ARG A 69 -0.27 10.99 12.17
CA ARG A 69 -0.16 11.33 13.60
C ARG A 69 0.98 10.56 14.27
N GLU A 70 1.14 9.30 13.88
CA GLU A 70 2.20 8.44 14.38
C GLU A 70 3.48 8.53 13.57
N SER A 71 3.45 9.14 12.38
CA SER A 71 4.55 9.12 11.39
C SER A 71 4.98 7.69 11.09
N LYS A 72 4.01 6.83 10.82
CA LYS A 72 4.18 5.38 10.66
C LYS A 72 3.28 4.87 9.55
N TYR A 73 3.75 3.86 8.82
CA TYR A 73 2.91 3.06 7.94
C TYR A 73 2.34 1.85 8.69
N HIS A 74 1.09 1.50 8.41
CA HIS A 74 0.44 0.27 8.82
C HIS A 74 0.24 -0.59 7.59
N PHE A 75 0.84 -1.78 7.57
CA PHE A 75 0.73 -2.74 6.48
C PHE A 75 -0.14 -3.90 6.91
N TYR A 76 -1.20 -4.15 6.16
CA TYR A 76 -2.18 -5.19 6.42
C TYR A 76 -2.02 -6.29 5.38
N TYR A 77 -1.96 -7.55 5.82
CA TYR A 77 -1.73 -8.71 4.97
C TYR A 77 -2.76 -9.80 5.22
N GLU A 78 -3.36 -10.34 4.16
CA GLU A 78 -4.03 -11.62 4.14
C GLU A 78 -3.06 -12.61 3.51
N PHE A 79 -2.45 -13.49 4.30
CA PHE A 79 -1.52 -14.48 3.80
C PHE A 79 -2.25 -15.67 3.17
N VAL A 80 -1.57 -16.38 2.25
CA VAL A 80 -2.06 -17.64 1.67
C VAL A 80 -2.07 -18.73 2.72
N ASP A 81 -1.00 -18.79 3.53
CA ASP A 81 -0.89 -19.66 4.68
C ASP A 81 -1.57 -18.98 5.88
N GLU A 82 -2.61 -19.63 6.42
CA GLU A 82 -3.40 -19.12 7.54
C GLU A 82 -2.68 -19.31 8.89
N ASP A 83 -1.61 -20.13 8.94
CA ASP A 83 -0.81 -20.39 10.14
C ASP A 83 0.29 -19.34 10.37
N VAL A 84 0.44 -18.36 9.47
CA VAL A 84 1.38 -17.24 9.66
C VAL A 84 1.03 -16.51 10.96
N ASP A 85 1.97 -16.45 11.89
CA ASP A 85 1.84 -15.76 13.17
C ASP A 85 2.30 -14.29 13.07
N GLN A 86 2.05 -13.52 14.14
CA GLN A 86 2.40 -12.10 14.19
C GLN A 86 3.92 -11.89 14.07
N GLN A 87 4.73 -12.75 14.66
CA GLN A 87 6.19 -12.63 14.58
C GLN A 87 6.67 -12.76 13.14
N THR A 88 6.15 -13.73 12.40
CA THR A 88 6.45 -13.93 10.96
C THR A 88 5.97 -12.74 10.12
N ALA A 89 4.80 -12.18 10.42
CA ALA A 89 4.27 -10.99 9.75
C ALA A 89 5.13 -9.75 10.02
N ASP A 90 5.64 -9.60 11.24
CA ASP A 90 6.55 -8.51 11.61
C ASP A 90 7.90 -8.66 10.88
N GLU A 91 8.44 -9.88 10.78
CA GLU A 91 9.66 -10.15 10.00
C GLU A 91 9.45 -9.87 8.51
N PHE A 92 8.32 -10.28 7.95
CA PHE A 92 7.92 -9.97 6.59
C PHE A 92 7.87 -8.45 6.36
N THR A 93 7.27 -7.72 7.29
CA THR A 93 7.18 -6.24 7.23
C THR A 93 8.56 -5.58 7.30
N LYS A 94 9.50 -6.11 8.08
CA LYS A 94 10.89 -5.62 8.09
C LYS A 94 11.58 -5.84 6.74
N VAL A 95 11.29 -6.93 6.05
CA VAL A 95 11.81 -7.15 4.70
C VAL A 95 11.19 -6.16 3.71
N VAL A 96 9.87 -5.95 3.76
CA VAL A 96 9.19 -4.92 2.94
C VAL A 96 9.77 -3.53 3.19
N ASP A 97 9.94 -3.12 4.45
CA ASP A 97 10.55 -1.84 4.83
C ASP A 97 11.94 -1.66 4.24
N ARG A 98 12.78 -2.71 4.32
CA ARG A 98 14.12 -2.70 3.73
C ARG A 98 14.07 -2.54 2.21
N LYS A 99 13.15 -3.24 1.53
CA LYS A 99 12.98 -3.11 0.09
C LYS A 99 12.48 -1.72 -0.32
N LEU A 100 11.61 -1.11 0.47
CA LEU A 100 11.20 0.28 0.28
C LEU A 100 12.38 1.25 0.41
N GLN A 101 13.25 1.06 1.39
CA GLN A 101 14.46 1.86 1.56
C GLN A 101 15.43 1.70 0.37
N GLU A 102 15.55 0.49 -0.20
CA GLU A 102 16.40 0.22 -1.36
C GLU A 102 15.91 0.92 -2.64
N ILE A 103 14.61 1.06 -2.84
CA ILE A 103 14.01 1.59 -4.08
C ILE A 103 13.58 3.06 -3.99
N ASN A 104 13.56 3.64 -2.80
CA ASN A 104 13.09 5.01 -2.56
C ASN A 104 14.01 5.74 -1.58
N ASN A 105 14.91 6.57 -2.14
CA ASN A 105 15.88 7.34 -1.36
C ASN A 105 15.23 8.34 -0.38
N GLU A 106 14.05 8.90 -0.73
CA GLU A 106 13.33 9.81 0.18
C GLU A 106 12.79 9.03 1.38
N TYR A 107 12.24 7.85 1.16
CA TYR A 107 11.78 6.95 2.21
C TYR A 107 12.95 6.52 3.12
N GLU A 108 14.05 6.05 2.52
CA GLU A 108 15.28 5.68 3.26
C GLU A 108 15.77 6.83 4.14
N SER A 109 15.90 8.03 3.59
CA SER A 109 16.35 9.22 4.33
C SER A 109 15.46 9.56 5.54
N LYS A 110 14.13 9.34 5.43
CA LYS A 110 13.22 9.56 6.56
C LYS A 110 13.29 8.47 7.60
N ARG A 111 13.50 7.20 7.18
CA ARG A 111 13.73 6.07 8.06
C ARG A 111 15.04 6.25 8.85
N SER A 112 16.16 6.55 8.18
CA SER A 112 17.47 6.77 8.78
C SER A 112 17.53 7.96 9.74
N SER A 113 16.74 9.01 9.47
CA SER A 113 16.64 10.18 10.35
C SER A 113 15.61 10.06 11.47
N PHE A 114 14.96 8.89 11.63
CA PHE A 114 13.90 8.61 12.60
C PHE A 114 12.67 9.53 12.51
N ARG A 115 12.50 10.26 11.42
CA ARG A 115 11.28 11.04 11.14
C ARG A 115 10.13 10.15 10.75
N LEU A 116 10.42 9.04 10.08
CA LEU A 116 9.50 7.98 9.77
C LEU A 116 9.81 6.77 10.62
N LYS A 117 8.84 6.34 11.44
CA LYS A 117 8.97 5.17 12.30
C LYS A 117 8.89 3.88 11.51
N GLU A 118 9.27 2.78 12.14
CA GLU A 118 9.11 1.44 11.57
C GLU A 118 7.65 1.16 11.25
N PRO A 119 7.37 0.57 10.07
CA PRO A 119 6.02 0.15 9.74
C PRO A 119 5.55 -0.97 10.68
N GLN A 120 4.25 -1.05 10.85
CA GLN A 120 3.60 -2.06 11.70
C GLN A 120 2.84 -3.05 10.83
N ALA A 121 3.00 -4.35 11.14
CA ALA A 121 2.26 -5.43 10.51
C ALA A 121 0.90 -5.66 11.18
N HIS A 122 -0.09 -6.00 10.35
CA HIS A 122 -1.41 -6.43 10.77
C HIS A 122 -1.83 -7.62 9.93
N ILE A 123 -2.28 -8.71 10.57
CA ILE A 123 -2.75 -9.89 9.87
C ILE A 123 -4.27 -9.79 9.72
N LEU A 124 -4.74 -9.97 8.49
CA LEU A 124 -6.16 -9.91 8.17
C LEU A 124 -6.81 -11.30 8.20
N LEU A 125 -8.08 -11.34 8.55
CA LEU A 125 -8.91 -12.51 8.38
C LEU A 125 -9.13 -12.84 6.92
N SER A 126 -9.38 -14.10 6.61
CA SER A 126 -9.67 -14.59 5.26
C SER A 126 -10.79 -13.81 4.59
N ASN A 127 -10.62 -13.57 3.28
CA ASN A 127 -11.51 -12.77 2.43
C ASN A 127 -11.59 -11.28 2.84
N ALA A 128 -10.48 -10.72 3.30
CA ALA A 128 -10.40 -9.35 3.80
C ALA A 128 -10.92 -8.31 2.80
N TYR A 129 -10.50 -8.39 1.54
CA TYR A 129 -10.97 -7.47 0.51
C TYR A 129 -12.50 -7.50 0.33
N SER A 130 -13.09 -8.70 0.28
CA SER A 130 -14.54 -8.86 0.12
C SER A 130 -15.30 -8.32 1.34
N ARG A 131 -14.79 -8.57 2.53
CA ARG A 131 -15.35 -8.04 3.80
C ARG A 131 -15.29 -6.51 3.83
N PHE A 132 -14.14 -5.94 3.45
CA PHE A 132 -13.95 -4.49 3.36
C PHE A 132 -14.90 -3.87 2.33
N LYS A 133 -14.98 -4.44 1.12
CA LYS A 133 -15.89 -3.97 0.06
C LYS A 133 -17.35 -4.00 0.53
N ALA A 134 -17.78 -5.08 1.16
CA ALA A 134 -19.12 -5.20 1.71
C ALA A 134 -19.41 -4.15 2.81
N ALA A 135 -18.43 -3.84 3.66
CA ALA A 135 -18.56 -2.77 4.66
C ALA A 135 -18.71 -1.39 4.01
N CYS A 136 -17.92 -1.10 2.97
CA CYS A 136 -18.04 0.16 2.23
C CYS A 136 -19.39 0.31 1.52
N LEU A 137 -19.90 -0.76 0.89
CA LEU A 137 -21.22 -0.75 0.23
C LEU A 137 -22.36 -0.50 1.22
N ARG A 138 -22.29 -1.07 2.44
CA ARG A 138 -23.26 -0.79 3.52
C ARG A 138 -23.26 0.68 3.93
N ASP A 139 -22.11 1.36 3.85
CA ASP A 139 -21.99 2.78 4.15
C ASP A 139 -22.37 3.68 2.96
N GLY A 140 -22.95 3.13 1.90
CA GLY A 140 -23.52 3.88 0.77
C GLY A 140 -22.55 4.12 -0.40
N PHE A 141 -21.37 3.49 -0.43
CA PHE A 141 -20.53 3.52 -1.61
C PHE A 141 -21.19 2.76 -2.77
N ARG A 142 -21.13 3.33 -3.98
CA ARG A 142 -21.66 2.67 -5.18
C ARG A 142 -20.63 1.69 -5.73
N ASP A 143 -21.02 0.46 -6.01
CA ASP A 143 -20.12 -0.60 -6.49
C ASP A 143 -19.36 -0.19 -7.76
N GLY A 144 -20.04 0.40 -8.76
CA GLY A 144 -19.42 0.85 -10.01
C GLY A 144 -18.42 2.04 -9.85
N GLN A 145 -18.37 2.68 -8.70
CA GLN A 145 -17.45 3.78 -8.38
C GLN A 145 -16.40 3.41 -7.33
N PHE A 146 -16.39 2.16 -6.89
CA PHE A 146 -15.47 1.68 -5.87
C PHE A 146 -14.06 1.54 -6.44
N LYS A 147 -13.24 2.58 -6.24
CA LYS A 147 -11.81 2.55 -6.56
C LYS A 147 -11.04 2.26 -5.28
N PHE A 148 -10.16 1.28 -5.37
CA PHE A 148 -9.32 0.85 -4.26
C PHE A 148 -7.85 1.01 -4.64
N ASN A 149 -7.10 1.71 -3.81
CA ASN A 149 -5.65 1.81 -3.91
C ASN A 149 -5.03 0.90 -2.84
N LEU A 150 -3.90 0.29 -3.18
CA LEU A 150 -3.16 -0.55 -2.23
C LEU A 150 -2.27 0.26 -1.28
N LEU A 151 -2.09 1.56 -1.55
CA LEU A 151 -1.39 2.48 -0.66
C LEU A 151 -2.20 3.77 -0.54
N MET A 152 -2.56 4.15 0.70
CA MET A 152 -3.41 5.32 0.91
C MET A 152 -3.20 5.99 2.27
N GLN A 153 -3.68 7.23 2.35
CA GLN A 153 -3.79 8.01 3.59
C GLN A 153 -5.29 8.23 3.83
N ASP A 154 -5.95 7.30 4.49
CA ASP A 154 -7.39 7.32 4.74
C ASP A 154 -7.73 6.63 6.06
N ASP A 155 -7.85 7.43 7.12
CA ASP A 155 -8.16 6.93 8.47
C ASP A 155 -9.51 6.20 8.56
N MET A 156 -10.51 6.59 7.76
CA MET A 156 -11.82 5.94 7.78
C MET A 156 -11.74 4.53 7.20
N ARG A 157 -11.01 4.37 6.09
CA ARG A 157 -10.80 3.07 5.47
C ARG A 157 -9.91 2.19 6.35
N ARG A 158 -8.85 2.75 6.95
CA ARG A 158 -7.98 2.03 7.88
C ARG A 158 -8.78 1.41 9.01
N ARG A 159 -9.64 2.17 9.70
CA ARG A 159 -10.48 1.66 10.80
C ARG A 159 -11.38 0.49 10.39
N LYS A 160 -11.76 0.38 9.12
CA LYS A 160 -12.51 -0.79 8.64
C LYS A 160 -11.61 -2.03 8.54
N PHE A 161 -10.34 -1.85 8.19
CA PHE A 161 -9.36 -2.94 8.20
C PHE A 161 -9.04 -3.37 9.63
N ASP A 162 -8.93 -2.45 10.60
CA ASP A 162 -8.76 -2.78 12.02
C ASP A 162 -9.88 -3.71 12.53
N GLN A 163 -11.11 -3.58 11.99
CA GLN A 163 -12.25 -4.44 12.37
C GLN A 163 -12.21 -5.85 11.76
N ILE A 164 -11.39 -6.07 10.74
CA ILE A 164 -11.20 -7.37 10.08
C ILE A 164 -9.79 -7.92 10.28
N GLU A 165 -9.03 -7.28 11.15
CA GLU A 165 -7.75 -7.77 11.62
C GLU A 165 -7.95 -9.06 12.45
N ARG A 166 -7.05 -10.04 12.27
CA ARG A 166 -7.02 -11.24 13.09
C ARG A 166 -6.54 -10.83 14.49
N GLN A 167 -7.41 -11.00 15.49
CA GLN A 167 -6.99 -10.86 16.87
C GLN A 167 -6.36 -12.19 17.30
N ASP A 168 -5.09 -12.17 17.65
CA ASP A 168 -4.49 -13.31 18.31
C ASP A 168 -5.20 -13.47 19.66
N THR A 169 -5.91 -14.57 19.81
CA THR A 169 -6.51 -14.94 21.09
C THR A 169 -5.34 -15.25 22.04
N LEU A 170 -5.15 -14.41 23.06
CA LEU A 170 -4.20 -14.61 24.17
C LEU A 170 -4.53 -15.90 24.92
#